data_530012d9ec4f97232413471484893661
#
_entry.id   530012d9ec4f97232413471484893661
#
_cell.length_a   1.000
_cell.length_b   1.000
_cell.length_c   1.000
_cell.angle_alpha   90.00
_cell.angle_beta   90.00
_cell.angle_gamma   90.00
#
_symmetry.space_group_name_H-M   'P 1'
#
loop_
_entity.id
_entity.type
_entity.pdbx_description
1 polymer ?
#
loop_
_entity_poly.entity_id
_entity_poly.type
_entity_poly.pdbx_seq_one_letter_code
_entity_poly.pdbx_strand_id
1 'polypeptide(L)'
;MGIELNKDQINASLLMENWWYSSNDQVFEVSGAAGTGKTTLVRYLIDRIGLSLDEVLFVAYMGKAATCMQRNGLPAKTMHSAMYKYEKCIAVDETGKPIYNENGLPKLELRFKLKKSIGENIKLIVVDEGSTVNSVMAEDLLSFGIPVIVLGDLNQLPPVMGGKSFFLNEPNIILKQIMRQAENSPIVYLSQLILNNQKLHTGIYGSSAVINKDDINEYNYRKNDIVLTCTNRLRTAVNETFRTQIKKLKRLDVPNKGEQIICRKNNWGKSLDGIVLTNGCTGFIDDINISTLREGIIELDFRPDYSILPYKSLKTDFAFLMGREESKVSRFDYSINKFEFGYAITVHLSQGSQWDDVLFLAEPTKFPEDIRKKLMYTAITRAAKSITVAI
;
A
#
# COMPACT_ATOMS: atom_id res chain seq x y z
N MET A 1 -13.65 -28.02 0.77
CA MET A 1 -13.07 -28.27 -0.58
C MET A 1 -11.58 -28.13 -0.43
N GLY A 2 -10.79 -29.15 -0.83
CA GLY A 2 -9.32 -29.06 -0.76
C GLY A 2 -8.79 -28.01 -1.76
N ILE A 3 -7.70 -27.34 -1.39
CA ILE A 3 -7.00 -26.39 -2.28
C ILE A 3 -6.39 -27.21 -3.41
N GLU A 4 -6.79 -26.95 -4.65
CA GLU A 4 -6.22 -27.58 -5.85
C GLU A 4 -5.07 -26.72 -6.38
N LEU A 5 -3.85 -27.23 -6.30
CA LEU A 5 -2.63 -26.54 -6.74
C LEU A 5 -2.32 -26.86 -8.18
N ASN A 6 -1.80 -25.88 -8.94
CA ASN A 6 -1.21 -26.10 -10.24
C ASN A 6 0.23 -26.67 -10.14
N LYS A 7 0.83 -27.05 -11.29
CA LYS A 7 2.17 -27.67 -11.32
C LYS A 7 3.26 -26.80 -10.69
N ASP A 8 3.26 -25.49 -10.96
CA ASP A 8 4.24 -24.56 -10.37
C ASP A 8 4.09 -24.50 -8.86
N GLN A 9 2.85 -24.44 -8.38
CA GLN A 9 2.54 -24.38 -6.94
C GLN A 9 2.87 -25.71 -6.23
N ILE A 10 2.65 -26.86 -6.88
CA ILE A 10 3.06 -28.16 -6.33
C ILE A 10 4.57 -28.19 -6.15
N ASN A 11 5.33 -27.82 -7.18
CA ASN A 11 6.78 -27.75 -7.10
C ASN A 11 7.25 -26.78 -6.02
N ALA A 12 6.64 -25.60 -5.96
CA ALA A 12 6.93 -24.59 -4.91
C ALA A 12 6.65 -25.13 -3.51
N SER A 13 5.53 -25.82 -3.31
CA SER A 13 5.18 -26.38 -2.00
C SER A 13 6.21 -27.42 -1.53
N LEU A 14 6.69 -28.28 -2.42
CA LEU A 14 7.72 -29.26 -2.10
C LEU A 14 9.07 -28.60 -1.72
N LEU A 15 9.46 -27.55 -2.44
CA LEU A 15 10.67 -26.79 -2.12
C LEU A 15 10.54 -26.07 -0.77
N MET A 16 9.37 -25.48 -0.47
CA MET A 16 9.09 -24.80 0.78
C MET A 16 9.05 -25.78 1.96
N GLU A 17 8.46 -26.98 1.79
CA GLU A 17 8.48 -28.04 2.80
C GLU A 17 9.92 -28.50 3.09
N ASN A 18 10.71 -28.75 2.03
CA ASN A 18 12.13 -29.13 2.19
C ASN A 18 12.94 -28.04 2.92
N TRP A 19 12.72 -26.78 2.54
CA TRP A 19 13.32 -25.64 3.26
C TRP A 19 12.93 -25.63 4.74
N TRP A 20 11.66 -25.81 5.05
CA TRP A 20 11.15 -25.79 6.42
C TRP A 20 11.78 -26.85 7.31
N TYR A 21 11.97 -28.07 6.80
CA TYR A 21 12.47 -29.19 7.61
C TYR A 21 13.98 -29.40 7.54
N SER A 22 14.65 -28.90 6.50
CA SER A 22 16.03 -29.33 6.22
C SER A 22 17.00 -28.19 5.95
N SER A 23 16.53 -26.94 5.74
CA SER A 23 17.44 -25.83 5.43
C SER A 23 17.89 -25.09 6.68
N ASN A 24 19.12 -24.57 6.65
CA ASN A 24 19.61 -23.60 7.62
C ASN A 24 19.33 -22.16 7.20
N ASP A 25 18.81 -21.93 6.00
CA ASP A 25 18.49 -20.60 5.50
C ASP A 25 17.26 -20.07 6.19
N GLN A 26 17.37 -18.87 6.77
CA GLN A 26 16.26 -18.25 7.48
C GLN A 26 15.14 -17.79 6.55
N VAL A 27 15.43 -17.53 5.27
CA VAL A 27 14.49 -16.91 4.32
C VAL A 27 14.18 -17.83 3.15
N PHE A 28 12.90 -17.91 2.78
CA PHE A 28 12.45 -18.50 1.53
C PHE A 28 11.63 -17.49 0.73
N GLU A 29 12.06 -17.21 -0.48
CA GLU A 29 11.49 -16.17 -1.34
C GLU A 29 10.67 -16.74 -2.48
N VAL A 30 9.40 -16.33 -2.59
CA VAL A 30 8.48 -16.71 -3.66
C VAL A 30 8.10 -15.47 -4.46
N SER A 31 8.54 -15.42 -5.69
CA SER A 31 8.08 -14.40 -6.64
C SER A 31 6.98 -14.95 -7.54
N GLY A 32 6.08 -14.07 -7.96
CA GLY A 32 5.07 -14.43 -8.96
C GLY A 32 4.21 -13.23 -9.32
N ALA A 33 3.77 -13.18 -10.56
CA ALA A 33 2.87 -12.16 -11.05
C ALA A 33 1.51 -12.16 -10.32
N ALA A 34 0.71 -11.11 -10.54
CA ALA A 34 -0.67 -11.09 -10.07
C ALA A 34 -1.43 -12.32 -10.63
N GLY A 35 -2.26 -12.95 -9.79
CA GLY A 35 -3.05 -14.13 -10.20
C GLY A 35 -2.33 -15.47 -10.19
N THR A 36 -1.06 -15.57 -9.76
CA THR A 36 -0.34 -16.85 -9.64
C THR A 36 -0.63 -17.62 -8.35
N GLY A 37 -1.44 -17.06 -7.43
CA GLY A 37 -1.91 -17.75 -6.23
C GLY A 37 -0.89 -17.87 -5.10
N LYS A 38 0.02 -16.90 -4.95
CA LYS A 38 1.04 -16.87 -3.88
C LYS A 38 0.45 -17.07 -2.48
N THR A 39 -0.59 -16.33 -2.13
CA THR A 39 -1.24 -16.42 -0.81
C THR A 39 -1.91 -17.78 -0.59
N THR A 40 -2.49 -18.37 -1.63
CA THR A 40 -3.08 -19.71 -1.59
C THR A 40 -2.00 -20.76 -1.32
N LEU A 41 -0.85 -20.65 -1.98
CA LEU A 41 0.29 -21.54 -1.76
C LEU A 41 0.78 -21.51 -0.31
N VAL A 42 0.89 -20.32 0.29
CA VAL A 42 1.34 -20.19 1.69
C VAL A 42 0.32 -20.81 2.65
N ARG A 43 -0.98 -20.61 2.44
CA ARG A 43 -2.01 -21.28 3.25
C ARG A 43 -1.90 -22.80 3.17
N TYR A 44 -1.73 -23.32 1.96
CA TYR A 44 -1.52 -24.74 1.75
C TYR A 44 -0.28 -25.26 2.52
N LEU A 45 0.84 -24.53 2.45
CA LEU A 45 2.04 -24.90 3.18
C LEU A 45 1.82 -24.93 4.70
N ILE A 46 1.20 -23.89 5.27
CA ILE A 46 0.92 -23.79 6.72
C ILE A 46 0.14 -25.01 7.20
N ASP A 47 -0.89 -25.39 6.45
CA ASP A 47 -1.68 -26.60 6.76
C ASP A 47 -0.82 -27.88 6.67
N ARG A 48 0.08 -27.97 5.66
CA ARG A 48 0.95 -29.12 5.44
C ARG A 48 2.02 -29.30 6.51
N ILE A 49 2.60 -28.20 7.00
CA ILE A 49 3.63 -28.24 8.05
C ILE A 49 3.01 -28.29 9.48
N GLY A 50 1.67 -28.30 9.57
CA GLY A 50 0.95 -28.47 10.82
C GLY A 50 0.98 -27.24 11.74
N LEU A 51 1.18 -26.04 11.20
CA LEU A 51 1.10 -24.81 11.98
C LEU A 51 -0.35 -24.28 12.05
N SER A 52 -0.71 -23.76 13.20
CA SER A 52 -1.93 -22.96 13.35
C SER A 52 -1.69 -21.49 12.97
N LEU A 53 -2.75 -20.75 12.63
CA LEU A 53 -2.61 -19.34 12.20
C LEU A 53 -2.07 -18.42 13.31
N ASP A 54 -2.21 -18.77 14.58
CA ASP A 54 -1.67 -18.06 15.73
C ASP A 54 -0.16 -18.29 15.94
N GLU A 55 0.41 -19.33 15.31
CA GLU A 55 1.86 -19.58 15.26
C GLU A 55 2.54 -18.88 14.07
N VAL A 56 1.74 -18.25 13.20
CA VAL A 56 2.25 -17.56 11.99
C VAL A 56 1.99 -16.06 12.08
N LEU A 57 3.05 -15.27 12.00
CA LEU A 57 2.94 -13.83 11.93
C LEU A 57 2.89 -13.36 10.47
N PHE A 58 1.73 -12.91 10.02
CA PHE A 58 1.58 -12.29 8.70
C PHE A 58 1.87 -10.80 8.78
N VAL A 59 2.76 -10.32 7.93
CA VAL A 59 3.13 -8.90 7.87
C VAL A 59 3.19 -8.38 6.44
N ALA A 60 2.90 -7.10 6.30
CA ALA A 60 3.15 -6.34 5.08
C ALA A 60 3.77 -4.98 5.42
N TYR A 61 4.58 -4.45 4.51
CA TYR A 61 5.18 -3.12 4.70
C TYR A 61 4.12 -2.02 4.74
N MET A 62 3.19 -2.05 3.80
CA MET A 62 2.11 -1.07 3.66
C MET A 62 0.87 -1.50 4.44
N GLY A 63 0.23 -0.53 5.14
CA GLY A 63 -0.97 -0.80 5.94
C GLY A 63 -2.12 -1.37 5.13
N LYS A 64 -2.31 -0.89 3.91
CA LYS A 64 -3.38 -1.37 3.02
C LYS A 64 -3.18 -2.82 2.58
N ALA A 65 -1.94 -3.26 2.36
CA ALA A 65 -1.63 -4.66 2.08
C ALA A 65 -1.98 -5.55 3.29
N ALA A 66 -1.61 -5.14 4.51
CA ALA A 66 -2.01 -5.84 5.72
C ALA A 66 -3.54 -5.93 5.86
N THR A 67 -4.27 -4.84 5.58
CA THR A 67 -5.74 -4.83 5.58
C THR A 67 -6.33 -5.79 4.53
N CYS A 68 -5.73 -5.86 3.34
CA CYS A 68 -6.16 -6.81 2.31
C CYS A 68 -6.01 -8.27 2.78
N MET A 69 -4.88 -8.60 3.43
CA MET A 69 -4.68 -9.92 4.03
C MET A 69 -5.72 -10.22 5.13
N GLN A 70 -6.03 -9.25 5.99
CA GLN A 70 -7.05 -9.40 7.05
C GLN A 70 -8.43 -9.70 6.47
N ARG A 71 -8.83 -9.01 5.39
CA ARG A 71 -10.08 -9.28 4.67
C ARG A 71 -10.15 -10.69 4.09
N ASN A 72 -9.00 -11.24 3.73
CA ASN A 72 -8.87 -12.62 3.29
C ASN A 72 -8.74 -13.62 4.44
N GLY A 73 -9.01 -13.20 5.69
CA GLY A 73 -9.03 -14.07 6.87
C GLY A 73 -7.63 -14.42 7.41
N LEU A 74 -6.60 -13.64 7.10
CA LEU A 74 -5.26 -13.78 7.67
C LEU A 74 -5.04 -12.72 8.77
N PRO A 75 -4.51 -13.07 9.96
CA PRO A 75 -4.29 -12.12 11.05
C PRO A 75 -3.06 -11.23 10.81
N ALA A 76 -3.10 -10.45 9.74
CA ALA A 76 -1.96 -9.66 9.30
C ALA A 76 -1.80 -8.33 10.06
N LYS A 77 -0.56 -7.86 10.15
CA LYS A 77 -0.16 -6.57 10.74
C LYS A 77 0.79 -5.84 9.79
N THR A 78 0.97 -4.53 10.02
CA THR A 78 2.09 -3.85 9.36
C THR A 78 3.42 -4.27 10.00
N MET A 79 4.51 -4.33 9.23
CA MET A 79 5.85 -4.64 9.77
C MET A 79 6.19 -3.72 10.94
N HIS A 80 5.92 -2.41 10.82
CA HIS A 80 6.15 -1.47 11.91
C HIS A 80 5.39 -1.85 13.19
N SER A 81 4.11 -2.18 13.12
CA SER A 81 3.34 -2.54 14.31
C SER A 81 3.74 -3.89 14.90
N ALA A 82 4.19 -4.81 14.06
CA ALA A 82 4.67 -6.11 14.51
C ALA A 82 6.01 -5.99 15.26
N MET A 83 7.00 -5.29 14.68
CA MET A 83 8.38 -5.29 15.12
C MET A 83 8.72 -4.20 16.14
N TYR A 84 8.08 -3.03 16.08
CA TYR A 84 8.49 -1.89 16.91
C TYR A 84 7.48 -1.53 17.98
N LYS A 85 8.01 -0.98 19.09
CA LYS A 85 7.26 -0.17 20.05
C LYS A 85 7.60 1.28 19.79
N TYR A 86 6.64 2.18 19.99
CA TYR A 86 6.91 3.61 19.98
C TYR A 86 7.06 4.10 21.42
N GLU A 87 8.08 4.87 21.65
CA GLU A 87 8.34 5.54 22.92
C GLU A 87 8.34 7.05 22.68
N LYS A 88 7.69 7.80 23.58
CA LYS A 88 7.79 9.27 23.57
C LYS A 88 9.12 9.64 24.20
N CYS A 89 9.99 10.25 23.43
CA CYS A 89 11.28 10.74 23.90
C CYS A 89 11.35 12.25 23.73
N ILE A 90 12.19 12.92 24.51
CA ILE A 90 12.50 14.33 24.30
C ILE A 90 13.26 14.46 22.98
N ALA A 91 12.78 15.32 22.09
CA ALA A 91 13.48 15.63 20.86
C ALA A 91 14.82 16.33 21.18
N VAL A 92 15.88 15.89 20.51
CA VAL A 92 17.21 16.47 20.65
C VAL A 92 17.71 17.04 19.34
N ASP A 93 18.53 18.07 19.37
CA ASP A 93 19.21 18.62 18.20
C ASP A 93 20.38 17.71 17.75
N GLU A 94 21.08 18.13 16.71
CA GLU A 94 22.26 17.41 16.17
C GLU A 94 23.41 17.26 17.20
N THR A 95 23.40 18.07 18.25
CA THR A 95 24.39 18.00 19.34
C THR A 95 23.92 17.19 20.56
N GLY A 96 22.71 16.60 20.50
CA GLY A 96 22.11 15.83 21.58
C GLY A 96 21.42 16.67 22.67
N LYS A 97 21.25 17.99 22.48
CA LYS A 97 20.58 18.86 23.45
C LYS A 97 19.06 18.83 23.24
N PRO A 98 18.27 18.88 24.33
CA PRO A 98 16.81 18.96 24.24
C PRO A 98 16.33 20.17 23.45
N ILE A 99 15.38 19.94 22.56
CA ILE A 99 14.67 21.00 21.84
C ILE A 99 13.44 21.38 22.64
N TYR A 100 13.23 22.68 22.86
CA TYR A 100 12.09 23.22 23.60
C TYR A 100 11.10 23.90 22.66
N ASN A 101 9.83 23.93 23.02
CA ASN A 101 8.81 24.68 22.32
C ASN A 101 8.81 26.16 22.79
N GLU A 102 7.95 27.00 22.20
CA GLU A 102 7.82 28.42 22.51
C GLU A 102 7.43 28.69 23.99
N ASN A 103 6.84 27.71 24.67
CA ASN A 103 6.44 27.78 26.08
C ASN A 103 7.52 27.20 27.03
N GLY A 104 8.72 26.94 26.56
CA GLY A 104 9.82 26.39 27.36
C GLY A 104 9.66 24.91 27.76
N LEU A 105 8.70 24.19 27.19
CA LEU A 105 8.51 22.76 27.45
C LEU A 105 9.31 21.93 26.45
N PRO A 106 9.90 20.78 26.88
CA PRO A 106 10.60 19.90 25.97
C PRO A 106 9.70 19.41 24.84
N LYS A 107 10.16 19.52 23.60
CA LYS A 107 9.48 18.90 22.46
C LYS A 107 9.59 17.39 22.60
N LEU A 108 8.46 16.69 22.43
CA LEU A 108 8.43 15.23 22.41
C LEU A 108 8.45 14.73 20.97
N GLU A 109 9.24 13.72 20.71
CA GLU A 109 9.22 12.95 19.46
C GLU A 109 8.88 11.48 19.72
N LEU A 110 8.32 10.81 18.72
CA LEU A 110 8.11 9.38 18.76
C LEU A 110 9.33 8.68 18.17
N ARG A 111 10.00 7.87 18.97
CA ARG A 111 11.05 6.97 18.49
C ARG A 111 10.53 5.55 18.42
N PHE A 112 10.83 4.91 17.32
CA PHE A 112 10.59 3.48 17.16
C PHE A 112 11.74 2.69 17.76
N LYS A 113 11.41 1.78 18.65
CA LYS A 113 12.36 0.87 19.28
C LYS A 113 11.99 -0.55 18.91
N LEU A 114 12.94 -1.29 18.37
CA LEU A 114 12.76 -2.69 18.05
C LEU A 114 12.35 -3.47 19.32
N LYS A 115 11.33 -4.30 19.20
CA LYS A 115 10.87 -5.20 20.27
C LYS A 115 11.93 -6.25 20.52
N LYS A 116 12.00 -6.76 21.74
CA LYS A 116 12.87 -7.91 22.06
C LYS A 116 12.34 -9.22 21.53
N SER A 117 11.00 -9.33 21.35
CA SER A 117 10.31 -10.49 20.80
C SER A 117 9.03 -10.03 20.10
N ILE A 118 8.62 -10.73 19.07
CA ILE A 118 7.37 -10.50 18.32
C ILE A 118 6.24 -11.49 18.69
N GLY A 119 6.49 -12.33 19.69
CA GLY A 119 5.56 -13.33 20.23
C GLY A 119 6.29 -14.64 20.53
N GLU A 120 6.02 -15.24 21.70
CA GLU A 120 6.70 -16.47 22.12
C GLU A 120 6.27 -17.70 21.32
N ASN A 121 5.04 -17.70 20.80
CA ASN A 121 4.47 -18.78 20.02
C ASN A 121 4.71 -18.67 18.50
N ILE A 122 5.28 -17.55 18.01
CA ILE A 122 5.48 -17.38 16.57
C ILE A 122 6.63 -18.26 16.08
N LYS A 123 6.32 -19.14 15.14
CA LYS A 123 7.27 -20.09 14.54
C LYS A 123 7.63 -19.74 13.10
N LEU A 124 6.76 -18.98 12.41
CA LEU A 124 6.92 -18.59 11.01
C LEU A 124 6.50 -17.14 10.83
N ILE A 125 7.23 -16.39 10.02
CA ILE A 125 6.82 -15.07 9.55
C ILE A 125 6.53 -15.15 8.06
N VAL A 126 5.40 -14.56 7.63
CA VAL A 126 5.05 -14.42 6.22
C VAL A 126 5.01 -12.93 5.87
N VAL A 127 5.89 -12.51 4.99
CA VAL A 127 5.98 -11.13 4.48
C VAL A 127 5.28 -11.07 3.13
N ASP A 128 4.23 -10.27 3.00
CA ASP A 128 3.62 -9.98 1.71
C ASP A 128 4.13 -8.66 1.13
N GLU A 129 4.09 -8.52 -0.19
CA GLU A 129 4.66 -7.39 -0.94
C GLU A 129 6.14 -7.13 -0.59
N GLY A 130 6.94 -8.19 -0.46
CA GLY A 130 8.36 -8.13 -0.08
C GLY A 130 9.23 -7.25 -0.97
N SER A 131 8.81 -7.01 -2.22
CA SER A 131 9.47 -6.07 -3.15
C SER A 131 9.51 -4.63 -2.64
N THR A 132 8.69 -4.26 -1.65
CA THR A 132 8.61 -2.92 -1.07
C THR A 132 9.43 -2.76 0.22
N VAL A 133 10.06 -3.82 0.72
CA VAL A 133 10.80 -3.82 1.99
C VAL A 133 12.23 -3.34 1.78
N ASN A 134 12.64 -2.32 2.54
CA ASN A 134 14.01 -1.81 2.52
C ASN A 134 14.94 -2.63 3.43
N SER A 135 16.26 -2.42 3.31
CA SER A 135 17.28 -3.19 4.04
C SER A 135 17.15 -3.08 5.56
N VAL A 136 16.93 -1.89 6.09
CA VAL A 136 16.83 -1.67 7.54
C VAL A 136 15.68 -2.50 8.14
N MET A 137 14.51 -2.46 7.51
CA MET A 137 13.36 -3.22 8.00
C MET A 137 13.52 -4.73 7.82
N ALA A 138 14.22 -5.15 6.77
CA ALA A 138 14.52 -6.55 6.54
C ALA A 138 15.50 -7.08 7.61
N GLU A 139 16.58 -6.37 7.86
CA GLU A 139 17.58 -6.72 8.87
C GLU A 139 16.96 -6.79 10.27
N ASP A 140 16.13 -5.81 10.64
CA ASP A 140 15.39 -5.80 11.90
C ASP A 140 14.44 -7.01 12.01
N LEU A 141 13.75 -7.38 10.91
CA LEU A 141 12.87 -8.56 10.88
C LEU A 141 13.67 -9.85 11.08
N LEU A 142 14.79 -9.99 10.37
CA LEU A 142 15.65 -11.17 10.44
C LEU A 142 16.34 -11.33 11.78
N SER A 143 16.57 -10.23 12.52
CA SER A 143 17.19 -10.25 13.84
C SER A 143 16.39 -11.04 14.90
N PHE A 144 15.11 -11.31 14.66
CA PHE A 144 14.30 -12.17 15.54
C PHE A 144 14.63 -13.66 15.41
N GLY A 145 15.40 -14.09 14.41
CA GLY A 145 15.86 -15.47 14.24
C GLY A 145 14.75 -16.47 13.86
N ILE A 146 13.56 -15.99 13.48
CA ILE A 146 12.40 -16.82 13.08
C ILE A 146 12.46 -17.04 11.57
N PRO A 147 12.12 -18.25 11.06
CA PRO A 147 11.99 -18.52 9.62
C PRO A 147 11.03 -17.56 8.94
N VAL A 148 11.39 -17.08 7.74
CA VAL A 148 10.62 -16.06 6.99
C VAL A 148 10.31 -16.55 5.59
N ILE A 149 9.05 -16.54 5.21
CA ILE A 149 8.61 -16.67 3.81
C ILE A 149 8.29 -15.28 3.29
N VAL A 150 8.91 -14.92 2.18
CA VAL A 150 8.69 -13.64 1.51
C VAL A 150 7.93 -13.85 0.21
N LEU A 151 6.79 -13.21 0.09
CA LEU A 151 5.98 -13.18 -1.13
C LEU A 151 6.14 -11.82 -1.81
N GLY A 152 6.16 -11.83 -3.14
CA GLY A 152 6.15 -10.58 -3.89
C GLY A 152 6.15 -10.80 -5.40
N ASP A 153 6.41 -9.73 -6.11
CA ASP A 153 6.42 -9.71 -7.57
C ASP A 153 7.59 -8.87 -8.07
N LEU A 154 8.55 -9.52 -8.71
CA LEU A 154 9.75 -8.90 -9.29
C LEU A 154 9.43 -7.84 -10.36
N ASN A 155 8.24 -7.94 -10.95
CA ASN A 155 7.82 -7.04 -12.03
C ASN A 155 7.19 -5.74 -11.50
N GLN A 156 6.89 -5.66 -10.20
CA GLN A 156 6.39 -4.45 -9.59
C GLN A 156 7.52 -3.44 -9.31
N LEU A 157 7.11 -2.19 -9.02
CA LEU A 157 8.04 -1.13 -8.66
C LEU A 157 8.82 -1.48 -7.39
N PRO A 158 10.12 -1.14 -7.33
CA PRO A 158 10.91 -1.26 -6.09
C PRO A 158 10.48 -0.20 -5.05
N PRO A 159 11.01 -0.26 -3.81
CA PRO A 159 10.74 0.72 -2.77
C PRO A 159 11.10 2.14 -3.22
N VAL A 160 10.27 3.13 -2.84
CA VAL A 160 10.50 4.55 -3.19
C VAL A 160 11.72 5.11 -2.45
N MET A 161 11.98 4.64 -1.23
CA MET A 161 13.10 5.09 -0.39
C MET A 161 14.03 3.91 -0.11
N GLY A 162 15.30 4.04 -0.52
CA GLY A 162 16.32 3.06 -0.16
C GLY A 162 16.87 2.19 -1.31
N GLY A 163 16.58 2.50 -2.57
CA GLY A 163 17.20 1.82 -3.71
C GLY A 163 16.58 0.46 -4.03
N LYS A 164 17.38 -0.60 -4.13
CA LYS A 164 16.90 -1.96 -4.43
C LYS A 164 16.11 -2.52 -3.25
N SER A 165 15.09 -3.35 -3.54
CA SER A 165 14.47 -4.19 -2.52
C SER A 165 15.54 -5.06 -1.85
N PHE A 166 15.39 -5.31 -0.55
CA PHE A 166 16.26 -6.26 0.15
C PHE A 166 15.93 -7.69 -0.29
N PHE A 167 14.64 -8.00 -0.32
CA PHE A 167 14.13 -9.31 -0.75
C PHE A 167 13.87 -9.39 -2.24
N LEU A 168 13.74 -10.61 -2.75
CA LEU A 168 13.33 -10.92 -4.13
C LEU A 168 14.35 -10.50 -5.20
N ASN A 169 15.62 -10.37 -4.85
CA ASN A 169 16.66 -10.17 -5.87
C ASN A 169 16.92 -11.47 -6.65
N GLU A 170 17.00 -12.60 -5.92
CA GLU A 170 17.20 -13.94 -6.44
C GLU A 170 16.25 -14.91 -5.72
N PRO A 171 14.94 -14.89 -6.05
CA PRO A 171 13.96 -15.68 -5.31
C PRO A 171 14.20 -17.18 -5.50
N ASN A 172 13.92 -17.97 -4.44
CA ASN A 172 14.05 -19.43 -4.47
C ASN A 172 13.15 -20.07 -5.53
N ILE A 173 11.98 -19.45 -5.82
CA ILE A 173 11.09 -19.87 -6.88
C ILE A 173 10.31 -18.72 -7.50
N ILE A 174 10.02 -18.85 -8.80
CA ILE A 174 9.15 -17.94 -9.55
C ILE A 174 7.94 -18.70 -10.06
N LEU A 175 6.75 -18.34 -9.57
CA LEU A 175 5.48 -18.86 -10.08
C LEU A 175 5.15 -18.17 -11.41
N LYS A 176 5.13 -18.95 -12.48
CA LYS A 176 4.87 -18.45 -13.85
C LYS A 176 3.43 -18.70 -14.26
N GLN A 177 2.85 -19.81 -13.81
CA GLN A 177 1.52 -20.23 -14.22
C GLN A 177 0.46 -19.37 -13.52
N ILE A 178 -0.38 -18.73 -14.32
CA ILE A 178 -1.54 -17.98 -13.84
C ILE A 178 -2.65 -18.98 -13.51
N MET A 179 -3.39 -18.75 -12.45
CA MET A 179 -4.52 -19.60 -12.06
C MET A 179 -5.61 -19.53 -13.13
N ARG A 180 -6.26 -20.67 -13.44
CA ARG A 180 -7.32 -20.76 -14.48
C ARG A 180 -8.41 -19.69 -14.36
N GLN A 181 -8.77 -19.33 -13.13
CA GLN A 181 -9.75 -18.27 -12.88
C GLN A 181 -9.28 -16.87 -13.34
N ALA A 182 -7.97 -16.67 -13.47
CA ALA A 182 -7.38 -15.41 -13.89
C ALA A 182 -6.92 -15.41 -15.38
N GLU A 183 -6.88 -16.57 -16.05
CA GLU A 183 -6.41 -16.69 -17.44
C GLU A 183 -7.21 -15.85 -18.42
N ASN A 184 -8.53 -15.72 -18.21
CA ASN A 184 -9.43 -14.92 -19.04
C ASN A 184 -9.54 -13.46 -18.58
N SER A 185 -8.76 -13.04 -17.58
CA SER A 185 -8.80 -11.67 -17.06
C SER A 185 -8.16 -10.69 -18.05
N PRO A 186 -8.88 -9.65 -18.50
CA PRO A 186 -8.30 -8.59 -19.34
C PRO A 186 -7.13 -7.89 -18.66
N ILE A 187 -7.14 -7.79 -17.33
CA ILE A 187 -6.08 -7.19 -16.53
C ILE A 187 -4.80 -8.01 -16.65
N VAL A 188 -4.93 -9.34 -16.51
CA VAL A 188 -3.81 -10.27 -16.67
C VAL A 188 -3.27 -10.18 -18.10
N TYR A 189 -4.14 -10.20 -19.10
CA TYR A 189 -3.75 -10.08 -20.50
C TYR A 189 -2.95 -8.78 -20.75
N LEU A 190 -3.49 -7.62 -20.34
CA LEU A 190 -2.80 -6.33 -20.51
C LEU A 190 -1.46 -6.28 -19.75
N SER A 191 -1.40 -6.87 -18.56
CA SER A 191 -0.16 -6.94 -17.78
C SER A 191 0.90 -7.82 -18.46
N GLN A 192 0.50 -8.93 -19.11
CA GLN A 192 1.40 -9.79 -19.86
C GLN A 192 1.95 -9.12 -21.13
N LEU A 193 1.14 -8.29 -21.82
CA LEU A 193 1.66 -7.48 -22.94
C LEU A 193 2.84 -6.61 -22.48
N ILE A 194 2.72 -5.96 -21.32
CA ILE A 194 3.81 -5.16 -20.76
C ILE A 194 5.04 -6.00 -20.43
N LEU A 195 4.84 -7.15 -19.77
CA LEU A 195 5.95 -8.05 -19.41
C LEU A 195 6.71 -8.56 -20.64
N ASN A 196 5.99 -8.81 -21.74
CA ASN A 196 6.55 -9.28 -23.00
C ASN A 196 7.08 -8.15 -23.91
N ASN A 197 7.21 -6.91 -23.40
CA ASN A 197 7.63 -5.71 -24.15
C ASN A 197 6.73 -5.40 -25.37
N GLN A 198 5.47 -5.81 -25.32
CA GLN A 198 4.50 -5.50 -26.36
C GLN A 198 3.82 -4.15 -26.07
N LYS A 199 3.51 -3.41 -27.14
CA LYS A 199 2.81 -2.13 -27.02
C LYS A 199 1.34 -2.38 -26.71
N LEU A 200 0.76 -1.52 -25.86
CA LEU A 200 -0.68 -1.44 -25.70
C LEU A 200 -1.27 -0.74 -26.93
N HIS A 201 -2.29 -1.33 -27.51
CA HIS A 201 -3.06 -0.72 -28.60
C HIS A 201 -4.43 -0.27 -28.10
N THR A 202 -4.92 0.85 -28.61
CA THR A 202 -6.27 1.33 -28.29
C THR A 202 -7.32 0.28 -28.69
N GLY A 203 -8.28 0.06 -27.82
CA GLY A 203 -9.32 -0.95 -28.01
C GLY A 203 -9.99 -1.37 -26.72
N ILE A 204 -11.00 -2.22 -26.84
CA ILE A 204 -11.73 -2.82 -25.73
C ILE A 204 -11.21 -4.24 -25.50
N TYR A 205 -10.91 -4.56 -24.26
CA TYR A 205 -10.37 -5.84 -23.79
C TYR A 205 -11.28 -6.39 -22.70
N GLY A 206 -12.40 -7.00 -23.10
CA GLY A 206 -13.40 -7.47 -22.14
C GLY A 206 -14.00 -6.34 -21.30
N SER A 207 -13.81 -6.38 -19.97
CA SER A 207 -14.24 -5.31 -19.07
C SER A 207 -13.28 -4.10 -19.04
N SER A 208 -12.09 -4.23 -19.64
CA SER A 208 -11.03 -3.22 -19.64
C SER A 208 -10.91 -2.52 -21.00
N ALA A 209 -10.21 -1.39 -21.05
CA ALA A 209 -9.98 -0.64 -22.26
C ALA A 209 -8.63 0.08 -22.29
N VAL A 210 -8.09 0.28 -23.48
CA VAL A 210 -6.98 1.20 -23.74
C VAL A 210 -7.50 2.29 -24.66
N ILE A 211 -7.37 3.55 -24.26
CA ILE A 211 -7.90 4.72 -24.98
C ILE A 211 -6.80 5.75 -25.21
N ASN A 212 -7.00 6.66 -26.17
CA ASN A 212 -6.12 7.83 -26.28
C ASN A 212 -6.41 8.81 -25.13
N LYS A 213 -5.41 9.57 -24.73
CA LYS A 213 -5.58 10.61 -23.68
C LYS A 213 -6.63 11.64 -24.04
N ASP A 214 -6.72 12.00 -25.32
CA ASP A 214 -7.65 13.00 -25.80
C ASP A 214 -9.11 12.52 -25.75
N ASP A 215 -9.33 11.22 -25.64
CA ASP A 215 -10.67 10.60 -25.53
C ASP A 215 -11.17 10.52 -24.07
N ILE A 216 -10.37 10.97 -23.09
CA ILE A 216 -10.76 10.97 -21.69
C ILE A 216 -11.86 12.02 -21.47
N ASN A 217 -12.93 11.60 -20.84
CA ASN A 217 -14.06 12.44 -20.52
C ASN A 217 -14.54 12.25 -19.06
N GLU A 218 -15.57 13.00 -18.66
CA GLU A 218 -16.13 12.94 -17.30
C GLU A 218 -16.59 11.53 -16.92
N TYR A 219 -17.11 10.74 -17.85
CA TYR A 219 -17.54 9.36 -17.59
C TYR A 219 -16.36 8.47 -17.17
N ASN A 220 -15.20 8.59 -17.83
CA ASN A 220 -14.01 7.82 -17.45
C ASN A 220 -13.58 8.12 -16.02
N TYR A 221 -13.67 9.38 -15.58
CA TYR A 221 -13.35 9.74 -14.21
C TYR A 221 -14.37 9.21 -13.20
N ARG A 222 -15.66 9.26 -13.53
CA ARG A 222 -16.73 8.86 -12.59
C ARG A 222 -16.90 7.35 -12.45
N LYS A 223 -16.61 6.60 -13.51
CA LYS A 223 -16.77 5.15 -13.56
C LYS A 223 -15.76 4.43 -12.63
N ASN A 224 -14.59 5.01 -12.43
CA ASN A 224 -13.48 4.36 -11.75
C ASN A 224 -13.39 4.77 -10.27
N ASP A 225 -13.00 3.82 -9.42
CA ASP A 225 -12.83 4.05 -7.97
C ASP A 225 -11.65 4.96 -7.68
N ILE A 226 -10.62 4.89 -8.52
CA ILE A 226 -9.36 5.61 -8.35
C ILE A 226 -8.75 5.99 -9.71
N VAL A 227 -8.03 7.10 -9.73
CA VAL A 227 -7.16 7.46 -10.85
C VAL A 227 -5.69 7.27 -10.45
N LEU A 228 -4.95 6.53 -11.26
CA LEU A 228 -3.50 6.37 -11.09
C LEU A 228 -2.75 7.27 -12.05
N THR A 229 -1.68 7.89 -11.55
CA THR A 229 -0.80 8.79 -12.33
C THR A 229 0.65 8.42 -12.14
N CYS A 230 1.50 8.79 -13.11
CA CYS A 230 2.93 8.53 -13.00
C CYS A 230 3.65 9.57 -12.12
N THR A 231 3.17 10.81 -12.09
CA THR A 231 3.83 11.94 -11.41
C THR A 231 2.94 12.62 -10.38
N ASN A 232 3.57 13.25 -9.39
CA ASN A 232 2.85 14.08 -8.42
C ASN A 232 2.19 15.30 -9.09
N ARG A 233 2.80 15.84 -10.14
CA ARG A 233 2.24 16.98 -10.89
C ARG A 233 0.89 16.63 -11.48
N LEU A 234 0.81 15.51 -12.21
CA LEU A 234 -0.47 15.06 -12.81
C LEU A 234 -1.48 14.69 -11.73
N ARG A 235 -1.05 14.01 -10.66
CA ARG A 235 -1.90 13.69 -9.52
C ARG A 235 -2.59 14.92 -8.95
N THR A 236 -1.84 16.00 -8.70
CA THR A 236 -2.40 17.25 -8.15
C THR A 236 -3.39 17.88 -9.13
N ALA A 237 -3.05 17.97 -10.40
CA ALA A 237 -3.94 18.53 -11.43
C ALA A 237 -5.25 17.73 -11.55
N VAL A 238 -5.18 16.40 -11.52
CA VAL A 238 -6.37 15.54 -11.57
C VAL A 238 -7.23 15.69 -10.31
N ASN A 239 -6.64 15.77 -9.13
CA ASN A 239 -7.39 16.01 -7.89
C ASN A 239 -8.13 17.37 -7.93
N GLU A 240 -7.49 18.39 -8.48
CA GLU A 240 -8.13 19.70 -8.69
C GLU A 240 -9.27 19.62 -9.73
N THR A 241 -9.05 18.94 -10.84
CA THR A 241 -10.10 18.69 -11.85
C THR A 241 -11.32 17.98 -11.23
N PHE A 242 -11.09 16.99 -10.37
CA PHE A 242 -12.20 16.34 -9.67
C PHE A 242 -13.02 17.32 -8.84
N ARG A 243 -12.38 18.18 -8.08
CA ARG A 243 -13.06 19.14 -7.21
C ARG A 243 -13.81 20.20 -8.01
N THR A 244 -13.20 20.74 -9.04
CA THR A 244 -13.72 21.88 -9.82
C THR A 244 -14.70 21.46 -10.90
N GLN A 245 -14.35 20.46 -11.70
CA GLN A 245 -15.08 20.12 -12.92
C GLN A 245 -15.98 18.89 -12.75
N ILE A 246 -15.48 17.82 -12.12
CA ILE A 246 -16.22 16.56 -12.00
C ILE A 246 -17.26 16.63 -10.88
N LYS A 247 -16.85 17.03 -9.67
CA LYS A 247 -17.76 17.18 -8.50
C LYS A 247 -18.46 18.53 -8.50
N LYS A 248 -17.92 19.54 -9.20
CA LYS A 248 -18.47 20.91 -9.28
C LYS A 248 -18.77 21.48 -7.90
N LEU A 249 -17.79 21.35 -6.98
CA LEU A 249 -17.95 21.77 -5.60
C LEU A 249 -18.14 23.30 -5.52
N LYS A 250 -19.10 23.74 -4.70
CA LYS A 250 -19.37 25.16 -4.50
C LYS A 250 -18.31 25.86 -3.66
N ARG A 251 -17.69 25.12 -2.71
CA ARG A 251 -16.64 25.62 -1.85
C ARG A 251 -15.35 24.87 -2.13
N LEU A 252 -14.38 25.58 -2.67
CA LEU A 252 -13.04 25.07 -2.99
C LEU A 252 -11.99 25.49 -1.95
N ASP A 253 -12.32 26.44 -1.10
CA ASP A 253 -11.48 27.02 -0.05
C ASP A 253 -11.33 26.12 1.18
N VAL A 254 -12.25 25.14 1.34
CA VAL A 254 -12.27 24.13 2.41
C VAL A 254 -12.57 22.77 1.84
N PRO A 255 -12.22 21.67 2.54
CA PRO A 255 -12.67 20.33 2.17
C PRO A 255 -14.18 20.19 2.44
N ASN A 256 -14.82 19.28 1.71
CA ASN A 256 -16.26 19.05 1.78
C ASN A 256 -16.55 17.60 2.17
N LYS A 257 -17.69 17.37 2.81
CA LYS A 257 -18.22 16.03 3.06
C LYS A 257 -18.37 15.26 1.74
N GLY A 258 -17.97 13.98 1.73
CA GLY A 258 -18.00 13.10 0.58
C GLY A 258 -16.80 13.25 -0.36
N GLU A 259 -15.84 14.13 -0.07
CA GLU A 259 -14.59 14.18 -0.81
C GLU A 259 -13.70 12.96 -0.49
N GLN A 260 -13.07 12.42 -1.51
CA GLN A 260 -12.13 11.31 -1.37
C GLN A 260 -10.76 11.82 -0.93
N ILE A 261 -10.24 11.23 0.13
CA ILE A 261 -8.95 11.59 0.73
C ILE A 261 -8.09 10.36 1.00
N ILE A 262 -6.79 10.59 1.12
CA ILE A 262 -5.81 9.56 1.46
C ILE A 262 -5.00 9.98 2.68
N CYS A 263 -4.85 9.07 3.64
CA CYS A 263 -4.01 9.28 4.80
C CYS A 263 -2.53 9.25 4.40
N ARG A 264 -1.75 10.23 4.86
CA ARG A 264 -0.32 10.40 4.54
C ARG A 264 0.61 10.14 5.73
N LYS A 265 0.05 9.77 6.88
CA LYS A 265 0.82 9.55 8.11
C LYS A 265 0.14 8.46 8.94
N ASN A 266 0.91 7.51 9.44
CA ASN A 266 0.37 6.50 10.36
C ASN A 266 -0.11 7.18 11.66
N ASN A 267 -1.26 6.78 12.16
CA ASN A 267 -1.78 7.18 13.45
C ASN A 267 -2.07 5.94 14.32
N TRP A 268 -1.07 5.55 15.10
CA TRP A 268 -1.12 4.37 15.95
C TRP A 268 -2.11 4.48 17.12
N GLY A 269 -2.54 5.69 17.46
CA GLY A 269 -3.52 5.96 18.51
C GLY A 269 -4.97 5.87 18.04
N LYS A 270 -5.21 5.64 16.74
CA LYS A 270 -6.55 5.54 16.15
C LYS A 270 -6.71 4.20 15.47
N SER A 271 -7.62 3.36 15.96
CA SER A 271 -7.98 2.09 15.37
C SER A 271 -9.49 2.00 15.14
N LEU A 272 -9.88 1.26 14.11
CA LEU A 272 -11.23 0.93 13.74
C LEU A 272 -11.27 -0.59 13.48
N ASP A 273 -12.08 -1.32 14.25
CA ASP A 273 -12.15 -2.79 14.20
C ASP A 273 -10.77 -3.47 14.30
N GLY A 274 -9.88 -2.92 15.15
CA GLY A 274 -8.51 -3.43 15.32
C GLY A 274 -7.53 -3.00 14.23
N ILE A 275 -7.99 -2.30 13.18
CA ILE A 275 -7.15 -1.80 12.09
C ILE A 275 -6.72 -0.38 12.43
N VAL A 276 -5.42 -0.13 12.46
CA VAL A 276 -4.82 1.17 12.73
C VAL A 276 -4.90 2.05 11.47
N LEU A 277 -5.14 3.35 11.65
CA LEU A 277 -5.10 4.31 10.55
C LEU A 277 -3.67 4.44 10.01
N THR A 278 -3.45 3.95 8.80
CA THR A 278 -2.12 3.88 8.19
C THR A 278 -1.95 4.79 6.99
N ASN A 279 -0.69 5.13 6.70
CA ASN A 279 -0.33 5.81 5.46
C ASN A 279 -0.77 4.97 4.25
N GLY A 280 -1.35 5.64 3.25
CA GLY A 280 -1.91 5.01 2.06
C GLY A 280 -3.37 4.59 2.20
N CYS A 281 -3.98 4.67 3.40
CA CYS A 281 -5.40 4.39 3.58
C CYS A 281 -6.24 5.43 2.85
N THR A 282 -7.03 4.98 1.86
CA THR A 282 -7.99 5.79 1.09
C THR A 282 -9.39 5.68 1.67
N GLY A 283 -10.21 6.69 1.45
CA GLY A 283 -11.59 6.75 1.93
C GLY A 283 -12.19 8.12 1.72
N PHE A 284 -13.25 8.40 2.45
CA PHE A 284 -14.09 9.59 2.26
C PHE A 284 -14.21 10.41 3.53
N ILE A 285 -14.36 11.71 3.38
CA ILE A 285 -14.78 12.60 4.48
C ILE A 285 -16.25 12.30 4.77
N ASP A 286 -16.52 11.75 5.94
CA ASP A 286 -17.88 11.41 6.37
C ASP A 286 -18.56 12.57 7.07
N ASP A 287 -17.78 13.32 7.86
CA ASP A 287 -18.19 14.60 8.46
C ASP A 287 -16.98 15.52 8.66
N ILE A 288 -17.23 16.83 8.81
CA ILE A 288 -16.18 17.83 8.96
C ILE A 288 -16.58 18.98 9.86
N ASN A 289 -15.68 19.35 10.78
CA ASN A 289 -15.79 20.52 11.63
C ASN A 289 -14.60 21.46 11.39
N ILE A 290 -14.91 22.68 10.96
CA ILE A 290 -13.93 23.73 10.65
C ILE A 290 -13.83 24.80 11.74
N SER A 291 -14.40 24.59 12.91
CA SER A 291 -14.41 25.59 14.00
C SER A 291 -12.99 25.97 14.46
N THR A 292 -12.04 25.05 14.37
CA THR A 292 -10.64 25.22 14.75
C THR A 292 -9.72 25.67 13.61
N LEU A 293 -10.28 26.09 12.48
CA LEU A 293 -9.53 26.46 11.27
C LEU A 293 -8.51 27.61 11.51
N ARG A 294 -8.82 28.52 12.43
CA ARG A 294 -7.91 29.64 12.79
C ARG A 294 -6.56 29.14 13.32
N GLU A 295 -6.53 27.97 13.95
CA GLU A 295 -5.33 27.29 14.45
C GLU A 295 -4.60 26.49 13.35
N GLY A 296 -5.13 26.46 12.13
CA GLY A 296 -4.61 25.65 11.03
C GLY A 296 -5.02 24.18 11.10
N ILE A 297 -5.95 23.84 12.00
CA ILE A 297 -6.44 22.48 12.24
C ILE A 297 -7.93 22.43 11.93
N ILE A 298 -8.37 21.31 11.39
CA ILE A 298 -9.77 20.93 11.24
C ILE A 298 -10.00 19.57 11.89
N GLU A 299 -11.22 19.28 12.29
CA GLU A 299 -11.62 17.94 12.70
C GLU A 299 -12.46 17.31 11.62
N LEU A 300 -12.18 16.04 11.29
CA LEU A 300 -12.98 15.29 10.33
C LEU A 300 -13.19 13.84 10.77
N ASP A 301 -14.30 13.28 10.32
CA ASP A 301 -14.58 11.86 10.37
C ASP A 301 -14.13 11.25 9.03
N PHE A 302 -13.27 10.25 9.09
CA PHE A 302 -12.73 9.59 7.91
C PHE A 302 -13.26 8.17 7.80
N ARG A 303 -14.04 7.90 6.77
CA ARG A 303 -14.56 6.57 6.46
C ARG A 303 -13.68 5.91 5.41
N PRO A 304 -12.87 4.91 5.81
CA PRO A 304 -12.00 4.21 4.88
C PRO A 304 -12.80 3.35 3.88
N ASP A 305 -12.23 3.07 2.72
CA ASP A 305 -12.85 2.26 1.65
C ASP A 305 -13.29 0.86 2.13
N TYR A 306 -12.62 0.33 3.14
CA TYR A 306 -12.86 -1.00 3.66
C TYR A 306 -13.89 -1.08 4.78
N SER A 307 -14.46 0.03 5.25
CA SER A 307 -15.40 0.03 6.37
C SER A 307 -16.59 0.93 6.09
N ILE A 308 -17.73 0.56 6.66
CA ILE A 308 -18.91 1.43 6.71
C ILE A 308 -18.85 2.42 7.87
N LEU A 309 -18.00 2.15 8.87
CA LEU A 309 -17.79 3.01 10.03
C LEU A 309 -16.59 3.94 9.82
N PRO A 310 -16.65 5.19 10.28
CA PRO A 310 -15.54 6.12 10.19
C PRO A 310 -14.62 6.10 11.42
N TYR A 311 -13.37 6.46 11.23
CA TYR A 311 -12.53 7.00 12.31
C TYR A 311 -13.06 8.36 12.69
N LYS A 312 -13.39 8.56 13.95
CA LYS A 312 -14.05 9.76 14.46
C LYS A 312 -13.07 10.82 14.95
N SER A 313 -13.46 12.10 14.75
CA SER A 313 -12.80 13.29 15.32
C SER A 313 -11.29 13.30 15.09
N LEU A 314 -10.87 13.12 13.84
CA LEU A 314 -9.48 13.18 13.46
C LEU A 314 -9.03 14.63 13.31
N LYS A 315 -8.20 15.11 14.24
CA LYS A 315 -7.51 16.39 14.06
C LYS A 315 -6.59 16.32 12.86
N THR A 316 -6.76 17.22 11.92
CA THR A 316 -6.12 17.16 10.59
C THR A 316 -5.49 18.50 10.25
N ASP A 317 -4.27 18.45 9.71
CA ASP A 317 -3.56 19.60 9.18
C ASP A 317 -4.27 20.13 7.92
N PHE A 318 -4.90 21.30 8.08
CA PHE A 318 -5.68 21.93 7.02
C PHE A 318 -4.83 22.35 5.82
N ALA A 319 -3.68 22.98 6.07
CA ALA A 319 -2.82 23.45 5.01
C ALA A 319 -2.28 22.27 4.17
N PHE A 320 -1.88 21.19 4.84
CA PHE A 320 -1.42 19.98 4.17
C PHE A 320 -2.53 19.35 3.30
N LEU A 321 -3.76 19.24 3.84
CA LEU A 321 -4.89 18.70 3.07
C LEU A 321 -5.22 19.54 1.85
N MET A 322 -5.13 20.86 1.97
CA MET A 322 -5.40 21.79 0.89
C MET A 322 -4.22 21.99 -0.09
N GLY A 323 -3.11 21.29 0.12
CA GLY A 323 -1.90 21.42 -0.72
C GLY A 323 -1.23 22.79 -0.61
N ARG A 324 -1.38 23.48 0.54
CA ARG A 324 -0.74 24.78 0.79
C ARG A 324 0.64 24.58 1.40
N GLU A 325 1.59 25.44 1.01
CA GLU A 325 3.01 25.31 1.42
C GLU A 325 3.22 25.59 2.91
N GLU A 326 2.46 26.52 3.50
CA GLU A 326 2.62 26.92 4.90
C GLU A 326 1.61 26.21 5.82
N SER A 327 2.10 25.24 6.57
CA SER A 327 1.37 24.63 7.67
C SER A 327 1.73 25.32 9.00
N LYS A 328 0.71 25.70 9.78
CA LYS A 328 0.87 26.17 11.16
C LYS A 328 1.14 25.04 12.15
N VAL A 329 0.96 23.79 11.72
CA VAL A 329 1.09 22.60 12.56
C VAL A 329 2.56 22.20 12.66
N SER A 330 3.04 21.96 13.87
CA SER A 330 4.39 21.46 14.10
C SER A 330 4.58 20.09 13.43
N ARG A 331 5.72 19.89 12.77
CA ARG A 331 6.11 18.60 12.19
C ARG A 331 6.17 17.48 13.22
N PHE A 332 6.37 17.83 14.49
CA PHE A 332 6.51 16.91 15.62
C PHE A 332 5.19 16.68 16.37
N ASP A 333 4.09 17.29 15.94
CA ASP A 333 2.77 16.98 16.51
C ASP A 333 2.20 15.70 15.89
N TYR A 334 2.37 14.62 16.62
CA TYR A 334 1.89 13.29 16.19
C TYR A 334 0.39 13.09 16.43
N SER A 335 -0.27 13.99 17.14
CA SER A 335 -1.74 13.96 17.34
C SER A 335 -2.50 14.45 16.10
N ILE A 336 -1.82 15.19 15.21
CA ILE A 336 -2.41 15.76 14.01
C ILE A 336 -2.16 14.84 12.83
N ASN A 337 -3.24 14.49 12.15
CA ASN A 337 -3.21 13.65 10.94
C ASN A 337 -2.87 14.48 9.71
N LYS A 338 -2.32 13.82 8.71
CA LYS A 338 -2.07 14.39 7.40
C LYS A 338 -2.87 13.62 6.36
N PHE A 339 -3.72 14.33 5.65
CA PHE A 339 -4.49 13.82 4.52
C PHE A 339 -4.21 14.65 3.27
N GLU A 340 -4.37 14.06 2.12
CA GLU A 340 -4.41 14.72 0.81
C GLU A 340 -5.69 14.30 0.09
N PHE A 341 -6.13 15.06 -0.92
CA PHE A 341 -7.21 14.60 -1.79
C PHE A 341 -6.75 13.34 -2.52
N GLY A 342 -7.64 12.36 -2.58
CA GLY A 342 -7.35 10.99 -2.97
C GLY A 342 -8.12 10.49 -4.19
N TYR A 343 -8.70 11.37 -5.01
CA TYR A 343 -9.32 10.98 -6.29
C TYR A 343 -8.29 10.43 -7.27
N ALA A 344 -7.10 11.00 -7.24
CA ALA A 344 -5.92 10.51 -7.95
C ALA A 344 -4.74 10.32 -7.00
N ILE A 345 -4.00 9.22 -7.20
CA ILE A 345 -2.76 8.92 -6.49
C ILE A 345 -1.68 8.48 -7.48
N THR A 346 -0.41 8.55 -7.08
CA THR A 346 0.66 8.02 -7.93
C THR A 346 0.69 6.50 -7.89
N VAL A 347 1.17 5.86 -8.96
CA VAL A 347 1.35 4.39 -9.01
C VAL A 347 2.23 3.91 -7.85
N HIS A 348 3.27 4.65 -7.48
CA HIS A 348 4.09 4.31 -6.30
C HIS A 348 3.26 4.25 -5.01
N LEU A 349 2.34 5.20 -4.84
CA LEU A 349 1.49 5.25 -3.65
C LEU A 349 0.39 4.19 -3.65
N SER A 350 0.09 3.61 -4.80
CA SER A 350 -0.89 2.54 -4.95
C SER A 350 -0.35 1.13 -4.63
N GLN A 351 0.97 0.98 -4.41
CA GLN A 351 1.56 -0.31 -4.06
C GLN A 351 0.89 -0.90 -2.82
N GLY A 352 0.69 -2.21 -2.79
CA GLY A 352 -0.05 -2.90 -1.74
C GLY A 352 -1.56 -2.60 -1.69
N SER A 353 -2.09 -1.88 -2.68
CA SER A 353 -3.51 -1.53 -2.79
C SER A 353 -4.15 -2.17 -4.01
N GLN A 354 -5.47 -2.35 -3.96
CA GLN A 354 -6.26 -2.83 -5.09
C GLN A 354 -7.65 -2.18 -5.07
N TRP A 355 -8.21 -1.89 -6.24
CA TRP A 355 -9.55 -1.33 -6.43
C TRP A 355 -10.27 -2.12 -7.51
N ASP A 356 -11.59 -2.09 -7.50
CA ASP A 356 -12.37 -2.79 -8.50
C ASP A 356 -12.15 -2.21 -9.90
N ASP A 357 -12.31 -0.90 -10.04
CA ASP A 357 -12.21 -0.20 -11.31
C ASP A 357 -11.15 0.92 -11.23
N VAL A 358 -10.20 0.90 -12.14
CA VAL A 358 -9.04 1.81 -12.15
C VAL A 358 -8.95 2.57 -13.48
N LEU A 359 -8.76 3.89 -13.41
CA LEU A 359 -8.32 4.70 -14.53
C LEU A 359 -6.82 4.97 -14.37
N PHE A 360 -6.02 4.55 -15.33
CA PHE A 360 -4.58 4.82 -15.34
C PHE A 360 -4.23 5.83 -16.45
N LEU A 361 -3.70 6.98 -16.06
CA LEU A 361 -3.21 8.01 -16.96
C LEU A 361 -1.72 7.80 -17.20
N ALA A 362 -1.38 7.09 -18.26
CA ALA A 362 0.00 6.81 -18.64
C ALA A 362 0.60 8.05 -19.29
N GLU A 363 1.44 8.78 -18.58
CA GLU A 363 2.15 9.96 -19.10
C GLU A 363 3.61 9.63 -19.42
N PRO A 364 4.24 10.34 -20.38
CA PRO A 364 5.67 10.24 -20.61
C PRO A 364 6.43 10.59 -19.33
N THR A 365 7.35 9.75 -18.92
CA THR A 365 8.22 10.00 -17.77
C THR A 365 9.69 9.95 -18.19
N LYS A 366 10.55 10.61 -17.41
CA LYS A 366 11.99 10.54 -17.57
C LYS A 366 12.63 9.31 -16.93
N PHE A 367 11.80 8.39 -16.41
CA PHE A 367 12.31 7.15 -15.81
C PHE A 367 12.98 6.26 -16.86
N PRO A 368 14.00 5.49 -16.46
CA PRO A 368 14.57 4.42 -17.28
C PRO A 368 13.49 3.45 -17.78
N GLU A 369 13.75 2.76 -18.89
CA GLU A 369 12.75 1.92 -19.54
C GLU A 369 12.26 0.76 -18.66
N ASP A 370 13.16 0.16 -17.91
CA ASP A 370 12.84 -0.89 -16.92
C ASP A 370 11.89 -0.40 -15.82
N ILE A 371 12.11 0.82 -15.31
CA ILE A 371 11.22 1.45 -14.31
C ILE A 371 9.88 1.82 -14.93
N ARG A 372 9.86 2.33 -16.17
CA ARG A 372 8.59 2.60 -16.88
C ARG A 372 7.77 1.34 -17.09
N LYS A 373 8.42 0.23 -17.46
CA LYS A 373 7.78 -1.08 -17.61
C LYS A 373 7.17 -1.53 -16.29
N LYS A 374 7.93 -1.50 -15.20
CA LYS A 374 7.46 -1.84 -13.86
C LYS A 374 6.32 -0.93 -13.40
N LEU A 375 6.37 0.36 -13.73
CA LEU A 375 5.31 1.32 -13.41
C LEU A 375 4.00 0.98 -14.13
N MET A 376 4.07 0.73 -15.45
CA MET A 376 2.91 0.32 -16.25
C MET A 376 2.29 -0.99 -15.72
N TYR A 377 3.13 -1.99 -15.47
CA TYR A 377 2.73 -3.27 -14.91
C TYR A 377 2.08 -3.11 -13.53
N THR A 378 2.72 -2.35 -12.63
CA THR A 378 2.18 -2.10 -11.29
C THR A 378 0.82 -1.41 -11.38
N ALA A 379 0.67 -0.39 -12.23
CA ALA A 379 -0.59 0.31 -12.39
C ALA A 379 -1.72 -0.61 -12.86
N ILE A 380 -1.46 -1.44 -13.89
CA ILE A 380 -2.45 -2.38 -14.44
C ILE A 380 -2.89 -3.38 -13.38
N THR A 381 -1.96 -3.91 -12.60
CA THR A 381 -2.25 -4.93 -11.58
C THR A 381 -2.91 -4.36 -10.31
N ARG A 382 -3.19 -3.05 -10.23
CA ARG A 382 -3.99 -2.45 -9.14
C ARG A 382 -5.48 -2.63 -9.33
N ALA A 383 -5.93 -2.97 -10.53
CA ALA A 383 -7.33 -3.25 -10.79
C ALA A 383 -7.70 -4.69 -10.41
N ALA A 384 -8.91 -4.87 -9.87
CA ALA A 384 -9.47 -6.19 -9.56
C ALA A 384 -10.48 -6.63 -10.62
N LYS A 385 -11.30 -5.72 -11.15
CA LYS A 385 -12.38 -6.03 -12.12
C LYS A 385 -12.12 -5.41 -13.48
N SER A 386 -11.80 -4.12 -13.55
CA SER A 386 -11.54 -3.45 -14.82
C SER A 386 -10.48 -2.36 -14.73
N ILE A 387 -9.78 -2.14 -15.85
CA ILE A 387 -8.88 -1.01 -15.99
C ILE A 387 -9.13 -0.26 -17.30
N THR A 388 -9.13 1.06 -17.22
CA THR A 388 -9.02 1.94 -18.39
C THR A 388 -7.62 2.54 -18.40
N VAL A 389 -6.82 2.23 -19.43
CA VAL A 389 -5.47 2.80 -19.63
C VAL A 389 -5.56 3.89 -20.68
N ALA A 390 -5.22 5.12 -20.33
CA ALA A 390 -5.12 6.25 -21.25
C ALA A 390 -3.66 6.49 -21.63
N ILE A 391 -3.32 6.27 -22.92
CA ILE A 391 -1.95 6.33 -23.47
C ILE A 391 -1.73 7.53 -24.40
#